data_bda27161309259a50752c7680324c5b9
#
_entry.id   bda27161309259a50752c7680324c5b9
#
_cell.length_a   1.000
_cell.length_b   1.000
_cell.length_c   1.000
_cell.angle_alpha   90.00
_cell.angle_beta   90.00
_cell.angle_gamma   90.00
#
_symmetry.space_group_name_H-M   'P 1'
#
loop_
_entity.id
_entity.type
_entity.pdbx_description
1 polymer ?
#
loop_
_entity_poly.entity_id
_entity_poly.type
_entity_poly.pdbx_seq_one_letter_code
_entity_poly.pdbx_strand_id
1 'polypeptide(L)'
;YMPKTTLYGEKADGRADIGQYDRSDYLLELTANYAKRLGDHNLNALVGYSFQRFTSKYLNAGNQGFLTDAFLFNNLGAGTYEKPWVGSSASKSEMASFFGRVNYTYKDRYLVTATLRADGASNFAKNNRWGYFPSVALGWRFTEENFARSLNLDKVLSNGKLRLSYGQTGNSNIGDKSVTYYGTGYNKVFGNKEYTGVYVSQIGNPDLKWETTTEWNVGLDLGFLNNRFNVTAEYFHKVVSDLLSSRSVLSYNEVGSIAANIGKTQSQGFELTINTKNFDTKDFSWNTDFTFSFYRDKIGRASCRERV
;
A
#
# COMPACT_ATOMS: atom_id res chain seq x y z
N TYR A 1 31.95 9.47 -7.74
CA TYR A 1 33.10 10.16 -8.35
C TYR A 1 33.22 9.81 -9.82
N MET A 2 33.51 10.81 -10.64
CA MET A 2 33.72 10.66 -12.09
C MET A 2 35.11 11.24 -12.44
N PRO A 3 36.12 10.36 -12.69
CA PRO A 3 37.47 10.79 -13.06
C PRO A 3 37.50 11.52 -14.39
N LYS A 4 38.50 12.35 -14.59
CA LYS A 4 38.76 13.08 -15.88
C LYS A 4 38.87 12.15 -17.10
N THR A 5 39.18 10.89 -16.87
CA THR A 5 39.29 9.86 -17.93
C THR A 5 37.97 9.35 -18.46
N THR A 6 36.84 9.70 -17.81
CA THR A 6 35.50 9.32 -18.26
C THR A 6 34.86 10.44 -19.09
N LEU A 7 33.97 10.07 -20.03
CA LEU A 7 33.26 11.01 -20.91
C LEU A 7 32.59 12.18 -20.19
N TYR A 8 31.98 11.90 -19.03
CA TYR A 8 31.31 12.91 -18.21
C TYR A 8 32.27 13.65 -17.28
N GLY A 9 33.29 12.98 -16.76
CA GLY A 9 34.31 13.56 -15.91
C GLY A 9 35.26 14.50 -16.65
N GLU A 10 35.58 14.22 -17.93
CA GLU A 10 36.37 15.08 -18.78
C GLU A 10 35.74 16.46 -18.92
N LYS A 11 34.45 16.53 -19.23
CA LYS A 11 33.71 17.81 -19.37
C LYS A 11 33.64 18.63 -18.08
N ALA A 12 33.74 17.97 -16.93
CA ALA A 12 33.66 18.59 -15.61
C ALA A 12 35.04 18.77 -14.97
N ASP A 13 36.10 18.42 -15.65
CA ASP A 13 37.47 18.38 -15.12
C ASP A 13 37.58 17.59 -13.81
N GLY A 14 36.90 16.41 -13.78
CA GLY A 14 36.64 15.62 -12.57
C GLY A 14 35.43 16.09 -11.79
N ARG A 15 34.56 15.16 -11.38
CA ARG A 15 33.34 15.46 -10.61
C ARG A 15 33.20 14.51 -9.43
N ALA A 16 32.84 15.05 -8.28
CA ALA A 16 32.52 14.29 -7.06
C ALA A 16 31.21 14.75 -6.45
N ASP A 17 30.40 13.79 -6.05
CA ASP A 17 29.12 13.98 -5.36
C ASP A 17 29.08 13.08 -4.12
N ILE A 18 28.52 13.59 -3.02
CA ILE A 18 28.17 12.83 -1.81
C ILE A 18 26.71 13.06 -1.52
N GLY A 19 25.99 11.97 -1.29
CA GLY A 19 24.60 12.01 -0.80
C GLY A 19 24.47 11.23 0.50
N GLN A 20 23.79 11.79 1.47
CA GLN A 20 23.42 11.13 2.72
C GLN A 20 21.91 11.09 2.83
N TYR A 21 21.38 9.92 3.10
CA TYR A 21 19.96 9.69 3.33
C TYR A 21 19.75 9.09 4.71
N ASP A 22 19.03 9.81 5.57
CA ASP A 22 18.66 9.37 6.91
C ASP A 22 17.16 9.10 6.93
N ARG A 23 16.77 7.93 7.41
CA ARG A 23 15.39 7.55 7.64
C ARG A 23 15.18 7.11 9.07
N SER A 24 14.14 7.63 9.70
CA SER A 24 13.72 7.25 11.03
C SER A 24 12.23 6.94 11.03
N ASP A 25 11.89 5.72 11.42
CA ASP A 25 10.51 5.22 11.48
C ASP A 25 10.17 4.96 12.94
N TYR A 26 9.02 5.44 13.38
CA TYR A 26 8.48 5.23 14.72
C TYR A 26 7.12 4.55 14.60
N LEU A 27 6.93 3.47 15.36
CA LEU A 27 5.68 2.72 15.48
C LEU A 27 5.32 2.54 16.95
N LEU A 28 4.10 2.91 17.30
CA LEU A 28 3.46 2.59 18.58
C LEU A 28 2.19 1.79 18.28
N GLU A 29 2.03 0.64 18.91
CA GLU A 29 0.81 -0.15 18.83
C GLU A 29 0.35 -0.54 20.23
N LEU A 30 -0.92 -0.30 20.50
CA LEU A 30 -1.58 -0.67 21.74
C LEU A 30 -2.82 -1.49 21.39
N THR A 31 -2.95 -2.68 21.99
CA THR A 31 -4.11 -3.54 21.77
C THR A 31 -4.64 -4.10 23.09
N ALA A 32 -5.95 -4.22 23.16
CA ALA A 32 -6.63 -4.93 24.24
C ALA A 32 -7.48 -6.05 23.64
N ASN A 33 -7.36 -7.23 24.20
CA ASN A 33 -8.04 -8.44 23.76
C ASN A 33 -8.95 -8.97 24.87
N TYR A 34 -10.18 -9.31 24.50
CA TYR A 34 -11.14 -9.96 25.37
C TYR A 34 -11.62 -11.26 24.72
N ALA A 35 -11.43 -12.39 25.40
CA ALA A 35 -11.89 -13.68 24.92
C ALA A 35 -12.76 -14.36 25.98
N LYS A 36 -13.95 -14.83 25.57
CA LYS A 36 -14.87 -15.54 26.45
C LYS A 36 -15.62 -16.63 25.73
N ARG A 37 -15.67 -17.80 26.34
CA ARG A 37 -16.52 -18.92 25.92
C ARG A 37 -17.66 -19.12 26.93
N LEU A 38 -18.90 -19.16 26.45
CA LEU A 38 -20.11 -19.34 27.22
C LEU A 38 -20.95 -20.45 26.56
N GLY A 39 -20.74 -21.69 27.00
CA GLY A 39 -21.38 -22.86 26.37
C GLY A 39 -21.04 -22.94 24.88
N ASP A 40 -22.06 -22.84 24.04
CA ASP A 40 -21.93 -22.90 22.58
C ASP A 40 -21.45 -21.60 21.94
N HIS A 41 -21.29 -20.55 22.71
CA HIS A 41 -20.90 -19.22 22.25
C HIS A 41 -19.41 -18.96 22.50
N ASN A 42 -18.67 -18.58 21.49
CA ASN A 42 -17.29 -18.17 21.59
C ASN A 42 -17.14 -16.76 21.05
N LEU A 43 -16.72 -15.82 21.91
CA LEU A 43 -16.53 -14.41 21.60
C LEU A 43 -15.06 -14.05 21.78
N ASN A 44 -14.48 -13.42 20.76
CA ASN A 44 -13.18 -12.76 20.85
C ASN A 44 -13.30 -11.35 20.30
N ALA A 45 -13.00 -10.35 21.11
CA ALA A 45 -13.06 -8.94 20.76
C ALA A 45 -11.67 -8.32 20.95
N LEU A 46 -11.24 -7.54 19.98
CA LEU A 46 -10.00 -6.77 20.01
C LEU A 46 -10.30 -5.32 19.70
N VAL A 47 -9.70 -4.41 20.48
CA VAL A 47 -9.64 -2.98 20.17
C VAL A 47 -8.18 -2.55 20.19
N GLY A 48 -7.83 -1.59 19.33
CA GLY A 48 -6.46 -1.13 19.22
C GLY A 48 -6.32 0.29 18.73
N TYR A 49 -5.17 0.83 19.02
CA TYR A 49 -4.65 2.10 18.53
C TYR A 49 -3.26 1.87 17.96
N SER A 50 -2.97 2.49 16.82
CA SER A 50 -1.64 2.48 16.20
C SER A 50 -1.28 3.91 15.79
N PHE A 51 -0.03 4.28 16.03
CA PHE A 51 0.55 5.53 15.54
C PHE A 51 1.86 5.23 14.83
N GLN A 52 1.98 5.74 13.60
CA GLN A 52 3.18 5.60 12.78
C GLN A 52 3.68 6.98 12.37
N ARG A 53 5.00 7.15 12.38
CA ARG A 53 5.69 8.33 11.88
C ARG A 53 6.88 7.89 11.05
N PHE A 54 6.95 8.40 9.83
CA PHE A 54 8.06 8.24 8.93
C PHE A 54 8.72 9.58 8.72
N THR A 55 10.02 9.67 8.97
CA THR A 55 10.81 10.88 8.75
C THR A 55 11.98 10.52 7.86
N SER A 56 12.18 11.25 6.78
CA SER A 56 13.37 11.11 5.94
C SER A 56 14.02 12.47 5.73
N LYS A 57 15.34 12.46 5.70
CA LYS A 57 16.18 13.61 5.42
C LYS A 57 17.18 13.22 4.35
N TYR A 58 17.41 14.11 3.43
CA TYR A 58 18.40 13.94 2.40
C TYR A 58 19.29 15.19 2.34
N LEU A 59 20.58 14.97 2.29
CA LEU A 59 21.60 15.98 2.07
C LEU A 59 22.45 15.51 0.91
N ASN A 60 22.72 16.40 -0.04
CA ASN A 60 23.71 16.14 -1.07
C ASN A 60 24.61 17.36 -1.24
N ALA A 61 25.86 17.09 -1.56
CA ALA A 61 26.83 18.11 -1.92
C ALA A 61 27.73 17.56 -3.02
N GLY A 62 28.22 18.43 -3.88
CA GLY A 62 29.15 18.05 -4.90
C GLY A 62 29.95 19.22 -5.45
N ASN A 63 31.05 18.89 -6.09
CA ASN A 63 31.95 19.85 -6.72
C ASN A 63 32.59 19.22 -7.96
N GLN A 64 33.25 20.06 -8.78
CA GLN A 64 33.99 19.66 -9.98
C GLN A 64 35.27 20.48 -10.14
N GLY A 65 36.11 20.12 -11.11
CA GLY A 65 37.39 20.81 -11.33
C GLY A 65 38.45 20.36 -10.32
N PHE A 66 38.64 19.03 -10.17
CA PHE A 66 39.63 18.49 -9.24
C PHE A 66 41.01 18.40 -9.88
N LEU A 67 42.04 18.92 -9.20
CA LEU A 67 43.42 18.79 -9.67
C LEU A 67 43.90 17.34 -9.76
N THR A 68 43.43 16.48 -8.82
CA THR A 68 43.84 15.07 -8.71
C THR A 68 42.64 14.19 -8.36
N ASP A 69 42.68 12.93 -8.84
CA ASP A 69 41.67 11.92 -8.52
C ASP A 69 41.96 11.20 -7.19
N ALA A 70 43.06 11.54 -6.50
CA ALA A 70 43.52 10.79 -5.32
C ALA A 70 42.50 10.82 -4.12
N PHE A 71 41.73 11.89 -3.98
CA PHE A 71 40.78 12.04 -2.89
C PHE A 71 39.39 11.48 -3.23
N LEU A 72 39.14 11.13 -4.48
CA LEU A 72 37.83 10.70 -4.98
C LEU A 72 36.72 11.70 -4.54
N PHE A 73 35.76 11.22 -3.73
CA PHE A 73 34.68 12.05 -3.16
C PHE A 73 34.96 12.53 -1.72
N ASN A 74 36.12 12.17 -1.14
CA ASN A 74 36.39 12.43 0.28
C ASN A 74 36.86 13.86 0.58
N ASN A 75 37.10 14.67 -0.45
CA ASN A 75 37.46 16.08 -0.30
C ASN A 75 36.80 16.95 -1.37
N LEU A 76 35.51 17.24 -1.19
CA LEU A 76 34.77 18.10 -2.12
C LEU A 76 35.30 19.54 -2.19
N GLY A 77 35.92 20.03 -1.09
CA GLY A 77 36.51 21.36 -1.02
C GLY A 77 37.73 21.55 -1.94
N ALA A 78 38.35 20.46 -2.44
CA ALA A 78 39.48 20.55 -3.38
C ALA A 78 39.05 20.83 -4.83
N GLY A 79 37.75 20.85 -5.14
CA GLY A 79 37.25 21.25 -6.46
C GLY A 79 37.33 22.75 -6.66
N THR A 80 37.65 23.19 -7.87
CA THR A 80 37.86 24.58 -8.23
C THR A 80 36.63 25.28 -8.83
N TYR A 81 35.49 24.55 -8.92
CA TYR A 81 34.27 25.16 -9.44
C TYR A 81 33.73 26.21 -8.50
N GLU A 82 33.49 27.43 -9.02
CA GLU A 82 33.12 28.60 -8.24
C GLU A 82 31.78 28.48 -7.49
N LYS A 83 30.88 27.62 -7.97
CA LYS A 83 29.54 27.44 -7.40
C LYS A 83 29.27 25.94 -7.13
N PRO A 84 29.93 25.33 -6.12
CA PRO A 84 29.63 23.96 -5.72
C PRO A 84 28.17 23.87 -5.34
N TRP A 85 27.55 22.70 -5.64
CA TRP A 85 26.14 22.51 -5.33
C TRP A 85 25.96 21.86 -3.97
N VAL A 86 24.97 22.35 -3.25
CA VAL A 86 24.48 21.78 -1.99
C VAL A 86 22.97 21.74 -2.06
N GLY A 87 22.37 20.59 -1.72
CA GLY A 87 20.94 20.41 -1.66
C GLY A 87 20.54 19.66 -0.41
N SER A 88 19.40 20.02 0.18
CA SER A 88 18.82 19.27 1.28
C SER A 88 17.31 19.23 1.17
N SER A 89 16.73 18.14 1.65
CA SER A 89 15.28 17.99 1.76
C SER A 89 14.92 17.19 3.00
N ALA A 90 13.73 17.41 3.50
CA ALA A 90 13.17 16.62 4.58
C ALA A 90 11.69 16.34 4.29
N SER A 91 11.23 15.16 4.62
CA SER A 91 9.82 14.79 4.56
C SER A 91 9.41 14.09 5.84
N LYS A 92 8.14 14.28 6.20
CA LYS A 92 7.52 13.65 7.37
C LYS A 92 6.11 13.23 7.01
N SER A 93 5.76 11.99 7.29
CA SER A 93 4.38 11.52 7.21
C SER A 93 3.99 10.82 8.50
N GLU A 94 2.73 10.99 8.90
CA GLU A 94 2.17 10.44 10.12
C GLU A 94 0.83 9.78 9.82
N MET A 95 0.58 8.67 10.50
CA MET A 95 -0.70 7.97 10.45
C MET A 95 -1.11 7.55 11.85
N ALA A 96 -2.34 7.87 12.23
CA ALA A 96 -2.97 7.41 13.47
C ALA A 96 -4.18 6.54 13.11
N SER A 97 -4.32 5.41 13.77
CA SER A 97 -5.35 4.42 13.47
C SER A 97 -6.04 3.94 14.73
N PHE A 98 -7.37 3.86 14.67
CA PHE A 98 -8.19 3.18 15.67
C PHE A 98 -8.87 1.99 15.01
N PHE A 99 -8.84 0.85 15.63
CA PHE A 99 -9.46 -0.35 15.08
C PHE A 99 -10.11 -1.22 16.13
N GLY A 100 -11.16 -1.90 15.70
CA GLY A 100 -11.85 -2.89 16.50
C GLY A 100 -12.24 -4.10 15.65
N ARG A 101 -12.15 -5.29 16.24
CA ARG A 101 -12.55 -6.56 15.61
C ARG A 101 -13.33 -7.39 16.61
N VAL A 102 -14.41 -7.98 16.14
CA VAL A 102 -15.18 -8.98 16.89
C VAL A 102 -15.23 -10.25 16.06
N ASN A 103 -14.79 -11.35 16.66
CA ASN A 103 -14.98 -12.69 16.14
C ASN A 103 -16.00 -13.40 17.04
N TYR A 104 -17.06 -13.89 16.45
CA TYR A 104 -18.09 -14.63 17.15
C TYR A 104 -18.34 -15.96 16.47
N THR A 105 -18.38 -17.02 17.26
CA THR A 105 -18.67 -18.36 16.78
C THR A 105 -19.79 -18.96 17.63
N TYR A 106 -20.81 -19.48 16.96
CA TYR A 106 -21.92 -20.17 17.60
C TYR A 106 -21.94 -21.64 17.20
N LYS A 107 -21.91 -22.53 18.20
CA LYS A 107 -21.91 -24.00 18.06
C LYS A 107 -20.80 -24.53 17.11
N ASP A 108 -19.71 -23.82 16.99
CA ASP A 108 -18.63 -24.09 16.02
C ASP A 108 -19.10 -24.21 14.56
N ARG A 109 -20.33 -23.76 14.24
CA ARG A 109 -20.98 -23.83 12.92
C ARG A 109 -21.09 -22.50 12.23
N TYR A 110 -21.53 -21.48 12.97
CA TYR A 110 -21.74 -20.14 12.45
C TYR A 110 -20.63 -19.23 12.94
N LEU A 111 -19.88 -18.68 12.01
CA LEU A 111 -18.73 -17.82 12.28
C LEU A 111 -19.02 -16.44 11.73
N VAL A 112 -18.82 -15.42 12.54
CA VAL A 112 -18.97 -14.01 12.16
C VAL A 112 -17.72 -13.27 12.58
N THR A 113 -17.12 -12.55 11.66
CA THR A 113 -16.05 -11.58 11.96
C THR A 113 -16.51 -10.22 11.48
N ALA A 114 -16.47 -9.21 12.35
CA ALA A 114 -16.70 -7.82 12.00
C ALA A 114 -15.49 -6.99 12.41
N THR A 115 -15.01 -6.13 11.52
CA THR A 115 -13.90 -5.22 11.79
C THR A 115 -14.27 -3.81 11.33
N LEU A 116 -13.89 -2.82 12.12
CA LEU A 116 -13.92 -1.42 11.73
C LEU A 116 -12.54 -0.81 12.00
N ARG A 117 -12.01 -0.11 10.99
CA ARG A 117 -10.77 0.63 11.11
C ARG A 117 -10.97 2.08 10.67
N ALA A 118 -10.50 3.01 11.48
CA ALA A 118 -10.46 4.43 11.17
C ALA A 118 -8.99 4.87 11.11
N ASP A 119 -8.53 5.32 9.95
CA ASP A 119 -7.15 5.72 9.71
C ASP A 119 -7.09 7.21 9.35
N GLY A 120 -6.24 7.96 10.06
CA GLY A 120 -5.99 9.37 9.80
C GLY A 120 -4.57 9.58 9.28
N ALA A 121 -4.41 10.01 8.03
CA ALA A 121 -3.12 10.23 7.38
C ALA A 121 -2.80 11.72 7.22
N SER A 122 -1.58 12.13 7.54
CA SER A 122 -1.11 13.52 7.41
C SER A 122 -1.00 14.00 5.96
N ASN A 123 -0.98 13.06 5.00
CA ASN A 123 -0.87 13.34 3.56
C ASN A 123 -2.09 14.11 2.99
N PHE A 124 -3.21 14.06 3.70
CA PHE A 124 -4.44 14.70 3.28
C PHE A 124 -4.75 15.97 4.09
N ALA A 125 -5.47 16.90 3.48
CA ALA A 125 -5.96 18.09 4.15
C ALA A 125 -6.93 17.72 5.30
N LYS A 126 -7.12 18.64 6.25
CA LYS A 126 -7.84 18.41 7.51
C LYS A 126 -9.20 17.72 7.34
N ASN A 127 -9.96 18.09 6.31
CA ASN A 127 -11.32 17.58 6.09
C ASN A 127 -11.35 16.15 5.49
N ASN A 128 -10.28 15.72 4.84
CA ASN A 128 -10.19 14.43 4.13
C ASN A 128 -9.19 13.46 4.78
N ARG A 129 -8.68 13.82 5.96
CA ARG A 129 -7.61 13.10 6.64
C ARG A 129 -8.04 11.70 7.09
N TRP A 130 -9.29 11.54 7.54
CA TRP A 130 -9.80 10.31 8.11
C TRP A 130 -10.54 9.48 7.06
N GLY A 131 -10.13 8.20 6.94
CA GLY A 131 -10.82 7.14 6.21
C GLY A 131 -11.41 6.09 7.15
N TYR A 132 -12.54 5.51 6.78
CA TYR A 132 -13.24 4.47 7.55
C TYR A 132 -13.38 3.22 6.70
N PHE A 133 -12.90 2.10 7.22
CA PHE A 133 -12.77 0.84 6.47
C PHE A 133 -13.45 -0.29 7.24
N PRO A 134 -14.76 -0.51 7.01
CA PRO A 134 -15.48 -1.63 7.59
C PRO A 134 -15.18 -2.92 6.83
N SER A 135 -15.25 -4.06 7.55
CA SER A 135 -15.30 -5.37 6.94
C SER A 135 -16.16 -6.34 7.74
N VAL A 136 -16.80 -7.27 7.04
CA VAL A 136 -17.56 -8.35 7.64
C VAL A 136 -17.27 -9.65 6.88
N ALA A 137 -17.11 -10.75 7.63
CA ALA A 137 -16.99 -12.08 7.08
C ALA A 137 -17.94 -13.04 7.81
N LEU A 138 -18.63 -13.86 7.05
CA LEU A 138 -19.54 -14.89 7.51
C LEU A 138 -19.01 -16.26 7.08
N GLY A 139 -19.05 -17.22 7.97
CA GLY A 139 -18.71 -18.61 7.70
C GLY A 139 -19.78 -19.56 8.22
N TRP A 140 -20.17 -20.51 7.40
CA TRP A 140 -21.12 -21.53 7.79
C TRP A 140 -20.56 -22.92 7.50
N ARG A 141 -20.34 -23.70 8.58
CA ARG A 141 -19.95 -25.11 8.50
C ARG A 141 -21.19 -25.97 8.35
N PHE A 142 -21.65 -26.17 7.13
CA PHE A 142 -22.88 -26.87 6.85
C PHE A 142 -22.79 -28.39 7.11
N THR A 143 -21.59 -28.98 7.12
CA THR A 143 -21.39 -30.38 7.50
C THR A 143 -21.70 -30.70 8.96
N GLU A 144 -21.68 -29.67 9.84
CA GLU A 144 -22.02 -29.81 11.25
C GLU A 144 -23.55 -29.75 11.51
N GLU A 145 -24.36 -29.55 10.48
CA GLU A 145 -25.81 -29.45 10.58
C GLU A 145 -26.50 -30.83 10.59
N ASN A 146 -27.67 -30.86 11.19
CA ASN A 146 -28.43 -32.12 11.31
C ASN A 146 -28.84 -32.68 9.93
N PHE A 147 -29.15 -31.82 8.96
CA PHE A 147 -29.51 -32.27 7.61
C PHE A 147 -28.31 -32.93 6.91
N ALA A 148 -27.09 -32.47 7.14
CA ALA A 148 -25.90 -33.07 6.56
C ALA A 148 -25.70 -34.50 7.06
N ARG A 149 -25.96 -34.74 8.34
CA ARG A 149 -25.95 -36.08 8.96
C ARG A 149 -27.08 -36.96 8.43
N SER A 150 -28.29 -36.40 8.30
CA SER A 150 -29.45 -37.19 7.77
C SER A 150 -29.27 -37.58 6.32
N LEU A 151 -28.54 -36.79 5.53
CA LEU A 151 -28.19 -37.11 4.14
C LEU A 151 -26.90 -37.96 4.01
N ASN A 152 -26.30 -38.38 5.13
CA ASN A 152 -25.02 -39.10 5.19
C ASN A 152 -23.87 -38.35 4.46
N LEU A 153 -23.92 -37.04 4.39
CA LEU A 153 -22.86 -36.21 3.78
C LEU A 153 -21.55 -36.35 4.54
N ASP A 154 -21.61 -36.62 5.84
CA ASP A 154 -20.46 -36.87 6.73
C ASP A 154 -19.62 -38.07 6.32
N LYS A 155 -20.21 -39.05 5.59
CA LYS A 155 -19.47 -40.18 5.05
C LYS A 155 -18.59 -39.83 3.85
N VAL A 156 -18.94 -38.77 3.13
CA VAL A 156 -18.24 -38.33 1.91
C VAL A 156 -17.45 -37.05 2.18
N LEU A 157 -18.08 -36.08 2.84
CA LEU A 157 -17.50 -34.78 3.19
C LEU A 157 -17.03 -34.77 4.64
N SER A 158 -15.73 -34.73 4.86
CA SER A 158 -15.13 -34.56 6.18
C SER A 158 -15.22 -33.12 6.70
N ASN A 159 -15.34 -32.17 5.78
CA ASN A 159 -15.51 -30.76 6.08
C ASN A 159 -16.23 -30.06 4.91
N GLY A 160 -17.17 -29.21 5.24
CA GLY A 160 -17.87 -28.35 4.27
C GLY A 160 -18.18 -27.00 4.89
N LYS A 161 -17.63 -25.94 4.31
CA LYS A 161 -17.78 -24.56 4.80
C LYS A 161 -18.04 -23.59 3.66
N LEU A 162 -19.10 -22.82 3.80
CA LEU A 162 -19.39 -21.67 2.94
C LEU A 162 -18.87 -20.42 3.60
N ARG A 163 -18.22 -19.54 2.83
CA ARG A 163 -17.69 -18.26 3.28
C ARG A 163 -18.23 -17.12 2.42
N LEU A 164 -18.61 -16.02 3.07
CA LEU A 164 -19.00 -14.77 2.44
C LEU A 164 -18.22 -13.66 3.12
N SER A 165 -17.60 -12.78 2.37
CA SER A 165 -16.95 -11.61 2.95
C SER A 165 -17.18 -10.36 2.11
N TYR A 166 -17.22 -9.23 2.81
CA TYR A 166 -17.24 -7.89 2.27
C TYR A 166 -16.27 -7.04 3.07
N GLY A 167 -15.45 -6.25 2.41
CA GLY A 167 -14.51 -5.38 3.10
C GLY A 167 -14.08 -4.19 2.27
N GLN A 168 -13.67 -3.15 3.00
CA GLN A 168 -13.05 -1.98 2.42
C GLN A 168 -11.65 -1.80 3.00
N THR A 169 -10.71 -1.36 2.15
CA THR A 169 -9.35 -0.96 2.53
C THR A 169 -9.02 0.38 1.89
N GLY A 170 -8.21 1.18 2.58
CA GLY A 170 -7.77 2.49 2.11
C GLY A 170 -6.31 2.50 1.69
N ASN A 171 -5.99 3.37 0.73
CA ASN A 171 -4.63 3.70 0.35
C ASN A 171 -4.44 5.22 0.41
N SER A 172 -3.39 5.66 1.12
CA SER A 172 -3.00 7.08 1.26
C SER A 172 -1.65 7.39 0.63
N ASN A 173 -1.08 6.46 -0.13
CA ASN A 173 0.26 6.59 -0.68
C ASN A 173 0.31 7.52 -1.90
N ILE A 174 0.28 8.82 -1.65
CA ILE A 174 0.38 9.89 -2.66
C ILE A 174 1.48 10.91 -2.32
N GLY A 175 2.12 10.79 -1.15
CA GLY A 175 3.01 11.80 -0.61
C GLY A 175 2.25 13.05 -0.16
N ASP A 176 2.97 14.14 0.06
CA ASP A 176 2.39 15.40 0.53
C ASP A 176 1.91 16.26 -0.65
N LYS A 177 0.86 15.78 -1.33
CA LYS A 177 0.27 16.40 -2.53
C LYS A 177 -0.93 17.29 -2.24
N SER A 178 -1.32 17.42 -0.97
CA SER A 178 -2.42 18.30 -0.55
C SER A 178 -1.98 19.77 -0.38
N VAL A 179 -0.65 20.02 -0.32
CA VAL A 179 -0.06 21.34 -0.05
C VAL A 179 0.69 21.85 -1.28
N THR A 180 0.61 23.16 -1.52
CA THR A 180 1.38 23.84 -2.56
C THR A 180 2.80 24.10 -2.05
N TYR A 181 3.80 23.76 -2.87
CA TYR A 181 5.20 24.02 -2.59
C TYR A 181 5.77 25.02 -3.57
N TYR A 182 6.70 25.83 -3.06
CA TYR A 182 7.46 26.79 -3.83
C TYR A 182 8.92 26.34 -3.90
N GLY A 183 9.51 26.48 -5.08
CA GLY A 183 10.94 26.30 -5.31
C GLY A 183 11.62 27.64 -5.49
N THR A 184 12.94 27.66 -5.32
CA THR A 184 13.81 28.80 -5.62
C THR A 184 14.71 28.49 -6.79
N GLY A 185 15.01 29.46 -7.63
CA GLY A 185 15.81 29.30 -8.83
C GLY A 185 15.40 30.32 -9.88
N TYR A 186 15.78 30.09 -11.13
CA TYR A 186 15.51 31.00 -12.25
C TYR A 186 15.94 32.43 -11.91
N ASN A 187 17.22 32.58 -11.47
CA ASN A 187 17.77 33.87 -11.09
C ASN A 187 17.68 34.88 -12.23
N LYS A 188 17.32 36.10 -11.91
CA LYS A 188 17.21 37.21 -12.86
C LYS A 188 18.13 38.33 -12.43
N VAL A 189 18.73 39.05 -13.40
CA VAL A 189 19.58 40.17 -13.16
C VAL A 189 18.80 41.47 -13.43
N PHE A 190 18.73 42.33 -12.43
CA PHE A 190 18.18 43.67 -12.53
C PHE A 190 19.25 44.66 -12.07
N GLY A 191 19.66 45.59 -12.96
CA GLY A 191 20.65 46.63 -12.62
C GLY A 191 21.96 46.06 -12.08
N ASN A 192 22.59 45.11 -12.72
CA ASN A 192 23.82 44.40 -12.33
C ASN A 192 23.76 43.61 -11.00
N LYS A 193 22.55 43.38 -10.44
CA LYS A 193 22.37 42.56 -9.25
C LYS A 193 21.52 41.34 -9.58
N GLU A 194 21.98 40.17 -9.13
CA GLU A 194 21.28 38.90 -9.27
C GLU A 194 20.22 38.75 -8.16
N TYR A 195 19.01 38.35 -8.54
CA TYR A 195 17.91 38.08 -7.63
C TYR A 195 17.44 36.62 -7.83
N THR A 196 17.28 35.89 -6.74
CA THR A 196 16.74 34.56 -6.77
C THR A 196 15.24 34.59 -7.05
N GLY A 197 14.83 33.93 -8.11
CA GLY A 197 13.42 33.76 -8.43
C GLY A 197 12.74 32.75 -7.52
N VAL A 198 11.43 32.93 -7.30
CA VAL A 198 10.57 31.97 -6.62
C VAL A 198 9.51 31.53 -7.63
N TYR A 199 9.26 30.22 -7.69
CA TYR A 199 8.27 29.63 -8.58
C TYR A 199 7.45 28.54 -7.88
N VAL A 200 6.28 28.21 -8.40
CA VAL A 200 5.46 27.09 -7.89
C VAL A 200 6.08 25.78 -8.36
N SER A 201 6.61 24.98 -7.43
CA SER A 201 7.19 23.67 -7.73
C SER A 201 6.17 22.54 -7.68
N GLN A 202 5.08 22.72 -6.92
CA GLN A 202 3.95 21.80 -6.82
C GLN A 202 2.68 22.58 -6.51
N ILE A 203 1.60 22.30 -7.24
CA ILE A 203 0.25 22.76 -6.87
C ILE A 203 -0.37 21.71 -5.98
N GLY A 204 -0.75 22.09 -4.76
CA GLY A 204 -1.44 21.24 -3.81
C GLY A 204 -2.92 21.08 -4.17
N ASN A 205 -3.46 19.89 -3.90
CA ASN A 205 -4.88 19.64 -4.01
C ASN A 205 -5.48 19.30 -2.63
N PRO A 206 -6.16 20.25 -1.97
CA PRO A 206 -6.75 20.02 -0.64
C PRO A 206 -7.93 19.05 -0.65
N ASP A 207 -8.51 18.75 -1.83
CA ASP A 207 -9.64 17.84 -1.98
C ASP A 207 -9.21 16.37 -2.10
N LEU A 208 -7.89 16.10 -2.08
CA LEU A 208 -7.38 14.73 -2.05
C LEU A 208 -7.93 13.94 -0.87
N LYS A 209 -8.41 12.75 -1.17
CA LYS A 209 -8.96 11.81 -0.19
C LYS A 209 -8.41 10.40 -0.42
N TRP A 210 -8.73 9.50 0.49
CA TRP A 210 -8.35 8.11 0.42
C TRP A 210 -8.83 7.44 -0.87
N GLU A 211 -7.94 6.72 -1.53
CA GLU A 211 -8.31 5.70 -2.51
C GLU A 211 -8.91 4.52 -1.75
N THR A 212 -10.06 4.03 -2.21
CA THR A 212 -10.78 2.97 -1.52
C THR A 212 -10.91 1.74 -2.41
N THR A 213 -10.44 0.61 -1.90
CA THR A 213 -10.69 -0.70 -2.47
C THR A 213 -11.86 -1.35 -1.73
N THR A 214 -12.90 -1.71 -2.46
CA THR A 214 -14.06 -2.48 -1.97
C THR A 214 -14.01 -3.86 -2.61
N GLU A 215 -14.08 -4.90 -1.78
CA GLU A 215 -14.06 -6.29 -2.25
C GLU A 215 -15.15 -7.09 -1.57
N TRP A 216 -15.81 -7.96 -2.34
CA TRP A 216 -16.61 -9.05 -1.81
C TRP A 216 -16.12 -10.38 -2.38
N ASN A 217 -16.22 -11.41 -1.58
CA ASN A 217 -15.73 -12.74 -1.89
C ASN A 217 -16.74 -13.79 -1.42
N VAL A 218 -16.91 -14.83 -2.23
CA VAL A 218 -17.68 -16.05 -1.92
C VAL A 218 -16.75 -17.23 -2.04
N GLY A 219 -16.59 -17.99 -0.97
CA GLY A 219 -15.69 -19.13 -0.91
C GLY A 219 -16.41 -20.41 -0.45
N LEU A 220 -16.04 -21.53 -1.02
CA LEU A 220 -16.50 -22.87 -0.65
C LEU A 220 -15.29 -23.75 -0.36
N ASP A 221 -15.21 -24.24 0.87
CA ASP A 221 -14.17 -25.17 1.33
C ASP A 221 -14.81 -26.56 1.50
N LEU A 222 -14.27 -27.56 0.81
CA LEU A 222 -14.72 -28.96 0.87
C LEU A 222 -13.55 -29.86 1.21
N GLY A 223 -13.71 -30.70 2.21
CA GLY A 223 -12.77 -31.76 2.58
C GLY A 223 -13.41 -33.13 2.39
N PHE A 224 -12.70 -34.06 1.76
CA PHE A 224 -13.15 -35.41 1.49
C PHE A 224 -12.17 -36.43 2.09
N LEU A 225 -12.68 -37.64 2.35
CA LEU A 225 -11.87 -38.79 2.79
C LEU A 225 -10.99 -38.46 4.00
N ASN A 226 -11.57 -37.96 5.08
CA ASN A 226 -10.86 -37.47 6.28
C ASN A 226 -9.82 -36.39 5.95
N ASN A 227 -10.21 -35.41 5.12
CA ASN A 227 -9.38 -34.30 4.64
C ASN A 227 -8.11 -34.73 3.86
N ARG A 228 -8.12 -35.94 3.27
CA ARG A 228 -7.07 -36.34 2.33
C ARG A 228 -7.15 -35.59 1.00
N PHE A 229 -8.35 -35.17 0.65
CA PHE A 229 -8.62 -34.39 -0.55
C PHE A 229 -9.36 -33.12 -0.15
N ASN A 230 -8.76 -31.97 -0.32
CA ASN A 230 -9.35 -30.68 0.04
C ASN A 230 -9.46 -29.80 -1.21
N VAL A 231 -10.62 -29.19 -1.39
CA VAL A 231 -10.92 -28.27 -2.49
C VAL A 231 -11.38 -26.95 -1.90
N THR A 232 -10.75 -25.88 -2.31
CA THR A 232 -11.19 -24.51 -2.04
C THR A 232 -11.49 -23.82 -3.36
N ALA A 233 -12.72 -23.35 -3.53
CA ALA A 233 -13.17 -22.59 -4.68
C ALA A 233 -13.61 -21.19 -4.22
N GLU A 234 -13.11 -20.14 -4.85
CA GLU A 234 -13.41 -18.78 -4.48
C GLU A 234 -13.77 -17.95 -5.72
N TYR A 235 -14.74 -17.07 -5.55
CA TYR A 235 -15.05 -16.02 -6.50
C TYR A 235 -14.92 -14.67 -5.80
N PHE A 236 -14.20 -13.75 -6.40
CA PHE A 236 -14.03 -12.40 -5.87
C PHE A 236 -14.44 -11.33 -6.88
N HIS A 237 -14.88 -10.22 -6.36
CA HIS A 237 -15.14 -8.99 -7.11
C HIS A 237 -14.59 -7.81 -6.33
N LYS A 238 -13.63 -7.13 -6.92
CA LYS A 238 -12.87 -6.03 -6.35
C LYS A 238 -13.05 -4.76 -7.18
N VAL A 239 -13.30 -3.66 -6.51
CA VAL A 239 -13.43 -2.33 -7.12
C VAL A 239 -12.52 -1.37 -6.39
N VAL A 240 -11.61 -0.73 -7.12
CA VAL A 240 -10.80 0.39 -6.63
C VAL A 240 -11.44 1.68 -7.12
N SER A 241 -11.78 2.55 -6.21
CA SER A 241 -12.42 3.84 -6.46
C SER A 241 -11.54 4.98 -5.98
N ASP A 242 -11.73 6.17 -6.56
CA ASP A 242 -10.97 7.36 -6.18
C ASP A 242 -9.45 7.16 -6.29
N LEU A 243 -9.00 6.49 -7.35
CA LEU A 243 -7.59 6.21 -7.61
C LEU A 243 -6.74 7.47 -7.45
N LEU A 244 -5.71 7.38 -6.62
CA LEU A 244 -4.73 8.43 -6.44
C LEU A 244 -3.79 8.47 -7.65
N SER A 245 -3.91 9.49 -8.47
CA SER A 245 -3.16 9.64 -9.72
C SER A 245 -2.84 11.12 -10.00
N SER A 246 -2.13 11.39 -11.09
CA SER A 246 -1.84 12.75 -11.53
C SER A 246 -2.65 13.10 -12.76
N ARG A 247 -3.28 14.27 -12.74
CA ARG A 247 -3.96 14.87 -13.89
C ARG A 247 -3.07 15.92 -14.50
N SER A 248 -2.85 15.87 -15.81
CA SER A 248 -2.17 16.93 -16.55
C SER A 248 -2.97 18.22 -16.49
N VAL A 249 -2.29 19.33 -16.27
CA VAL A 249 -2.85 20.68 -16.34
C VAL A 249 -2.14 21.48 -17.43
N LEU A 250 -2.75 22.56 -17.84
CA LEU A 250 -2.17 23.41 -18.88
C LEU A 250 -0.87 24.04 -18.40
N SER A 251 0.14 24.06 -19.24
CA SER A 251 1.53 24.47 -18.89
C SER A 251 1.67 25.93 -18.45
N TYR A 252 0.68 26.79 -18.69
CA TYR A 252 0.71 28.17 -18.18
C TYR A 252 0.61 28.26 -16.65
N ASN A 253 0.28 27.15 -15.96
CA ASN A 253 0.27 27.11 -14.50
C ASN A 253 1.65 26.81 -13.86
N GLU A 254 2.74 26.88 -14.64
CA GLU A 254 4.12 26.55 -14.23
C GLU A 254 4.34 25.09 -13.85
N VAL A 255 3.29 24.34 -13.53
CA VAL A 255 3.30 22.93 -13.14
C VAL A 255 2.52 22.10 -14.14
N GLY A 256 3.11 21.03 -14.66
CA GLY A 256 2.50 20.19 -15.71
C GLY A 256 1.42 19.23 -15.23
N SER A 257 1.31 19.01 -13.90
CA SER A 257 0.33 18.07 -13.34
C SER A 257 -0.06 18.41 -11.90
N ILE A 258 -1.27 17.98 -11.53
CA ILE A 258 -1.79 18.07 -10.15
C ILE A 258 -2.28 16.67 -9.72
N ALA A 259 -2.01 16.31 -8.48
CA ALA A 259 -2.54 15.06 -7.90
C ALA A 259 -4.06 15.16 -7.71
N ALA A 260 -4.78 14.10 -8.04
CA ALA A 260 -6.23 14.05 -7.91
C ALA A 260 -6.72 12.61 -7.74
N ASN A 261 -7.90 12.45 -7.14
CA ASN A 261 -8.62 11.18 -7.10
C ASN A 261 -9.37 11.00 -8.42
N ILE A 262 -8.75 10.30 -9.36
CA ILE A 262 -9.31 10.10 -10.71
C ILE A 262 -9.20 8.64 -11.12
N GLY A 263 -10.32 8.12 -11.58
CA GLY A 263 -10.36 6.77 -12.09
C GLY A 263 -11.01 5.77 -11.15
N LYS A 264 -11.39 4.67 -11.77
CA LYS A 264 -11.99 3.51 -11.13
C LYS A 264 -11.54 2.27 -11.90
N THR A 265 -11.11 1.26 -11.18
CA THR A 265 -10.80 -0.05 -11.75
C THR A 265 -11.64 -1.13 -11.08
N GLN A 266 -11.87 -2.19 -11.81
CA GLN A 266 -12.61 -3.36 -11.33
C GLN A 266 -11.84 -4.61 -11.71
N SER A 267 -11.69 -5.53 -10.77
CA SER A 267 -11.14 -6.85 -10.99
C SER A 267 -12.13 -7.90 -10.47
N GLN A 268 -12.34 -8.96 -11.21
CA GLN A 268 -13.15 -10.09 -10.77
C GLN A 268 -12.51 -11.38 -11.25
N GLY A 269 -12.62 -12.43 -10.45
CA GLY A 269 -11.96 -13.68 -10.78
C GLY A 269 -12.48 -14.87 -10.00
N PHE A 270 -12.00 -16.01 -10.43
CA PHE A 270 -12.25 -17.30 -9.80
C PHE A 270 -10.91 -17.95 -9.47
N GLU A 271 -10.82 -18.52 -8.27
CA GLU A 271 -9.64 -19.23 -7.78
C GLU A 271 -10.05 -20.64 -7.32
N LEU A 272 -9.23 -21.61 -7.67
CA LEU A 272 -9.42 -23.01 -7.28
C LEU A 272 -8.11 -23.54 -6.73
N THR A 273 -8.17 -24.07 -5.52
CA THR A 273 -7.05 -24.76 -4.88
C THR A 273 -7.46 -26.19 -4.53
N ILE A 274 -6.65 -27.16 -4.91
CA ILE A 274 -6.85 -28.57 -4.60
C ILE A 274 -5.59 -29.08 -3.92
N ASN A 275 -5.73 -29.56 -2.69
CA ASN A 275 -4.65 -30.16 -1.91
C ASN A 275 -4.99 -31.63 -1.68
N THR A 276 -4.07 -32.52 -2.02
CA THR A 276 -4.26 -33.96 -1.85
C THR A 276 -3.10 -34.59 -1.11
N LYS A 277 -3.43 -35.50 -0.17
CA LYS A 277 -2.48 -36.43 0.47
C LYS A 277 -2.59 -37.77 -0.24
N ASN A 278 -1.75 -38.01 -1.25
CA ASN A 278 -1.82 -39.18 -2.10
C ASN A 278 -1.37 -40.42 -1.32
N PHE A 279 -0.20 -40.30 -0.70
CA PHE A 279 0.36 -41.34 0.18
C PHE A 279 0.92 -40.67 1.45
N ASP A 280 0.66 -41.34 2.56
CA ASP A 280 1.19 -40.91 3.87
C ASP A 280 1.48 -42.19 4.67
N THR A 281 2.69 -42.67 4.56
CA THR A 281 3.19 -43.89 5.25
C THR A 281 4.32 -43.47 6.18
N LYS A 282 4.80 -44.37 7.02
CA LYS A 282 5.88 -44.11 7.97
C LYS A 282 7.18 -43.65 7.29
N ASP A 283 7.46 -44.15 6.09
CA ASP A 283 8.73 -43.95 5.40
C ASP A 283 8.60 -43.12 4.09
N PHE A 284 7.36 -42.85 3.65
CA PHE A 284 7.10 -42.13 2.41
C PHE A 284 5.84 -41.27 2.50
N SER A 285 5.94 -40.01 2.13
CA SER A 285 4.82 -39.09 2.04
C SER A 285 4.82 -38.40 0.69
N TRP A 286 3.66 -38.38 0.02
CA TRP A 286 3.45 -37.69 -1.23
C TRP A 286 2.17 -36.85 -1.17
N ASN A 287 2.32 -35.54 -1.26
CA ASN A 287 1.25 -34.56 -1.33
C ASN A 287 1.27 -33.89 -2.71
N THR A 288 0.11 -33.47 -3.20
CA THR A 288 -0.02 -32.67 -4.41
C THR A 288 -0.85 -31.45 -4.13
N ASP A 289 -0.33 -30.29 -4.54
CA ASP A 289 -1.00 -29.00 -4.46
C ASP A 289 -1.21 -28.47 -5.88
N PHE A 290 -2.46 -28.21 -6.24
CA PHE A 290 -2.83 -27.61 -7.51
C PHE A 290 -3.56 -26.31 -7.26
N THR A 291 -3.12 -25.24 -7.92
CA THR A 291 -3.76 -23.93 -7.88
C THR A 291 -4.07 -23.46 -9.29
N PHE A 292 -5.28 -22.95 -9.48
CA PHE A 292 -5.72 -22.34 -10.71
C PHE A 292 -6.38 -21.02 -10.39
N SER A 293 -6.01 -19.94 -11.09
CA SER A 293 -6.64 -18.63 -10.97
C SER A 293 -6.96 -18.08 -12.36
N PHE A 294 -8.13 -17.49 -12.48
CA PHE A 294 -8.57 -16.76 -13.64
C PHE A 294 -9.18 -15.44 -13.19
N TYR A 295 -8.70 -14.33 -13.72
CA TYR A 295 -9.26 -13.01 -13.39
C TYR A 295 -9.34 -12.11 -14.63
N ARG A 296 -10.20 -11.10 -14.55
CA ARG A 296 -10.40 -10.10 -15.58
C ARG A 296 -10.47 -8.71 -14.97
N ASP A 297 -9.61 -7.85 -15.47
CA ASP A 297 -9.59 -6.44 -15.09
C ASP A 297 -10.34 -5.57 -16.09
N LYS A 298 -11.00 -4.53 -15.56
CA LYS A 298 -11.66 -3.50 -16.35
C LYS A 298 -11.29 -2.14 -15.79
N ILE A 299 -10.95 -1.22 -16.68
CA ILE A 299 -10.76 0.20 -16.34
C ILE A 299 -12.10 0.88 -16.61
N GLY A 300 -12.80 1.30 -15.55
CA GLY A 300 -14.14 1.87 -15.65
C GLY A 300 -14.14 3.36 -15.97
N ARG A 301 -13.15 4.11 -15.50
CA ARG A 301 -12.98 5.53 -15.77
C ARG A 301 -11.51 5.87 -15.75
N ALA A 302 -10.99 6.39 -16.84
CA ALA A 302 -9.66 6.96 -16.94
C ALA A 302 -9.79 8.46 -17.19
N SER A 303 -8.81 9.25 -16.75
CA SER A 303 -8.71 10.66 -17.14
C SER A 303 -8.48 10.74 -18.66
N CYS A 304 -9.52 11.01 -19.43
CA CYS A 304 -9.35 11.43 -20.82
C CYS A 304 -8.77 12.83 -20.82
N ARG A 305 -7.74 13.06 -21.64
CA ARG A 305 -7.26 14.39 -21.99
C ARG A 305 -8.47 15.12 -22.61
N GLU A 306 -9.02 16.09 -21.91
CA GLU A 306 -9.97 17.00 -22.54
C GLU A 306 -9.23 17.71 -23.67
N ARG A 307 -9.56 17.35 -24.91
CA ARG A 307 -9.20 18.18 -26.07
C ARG A 307 -10.12 19.39 -26.01
N VAL A 308 -9.55 20.51 -25.66
CA VAL A 308 -10.14 21.82 -25.93
C VAL A 308 -9.88 22.16 -27.40
#